data_9d956040659a4502be3b62b97c030010
#
_entry.id   9d956040659a4502be3b62b97c030010
#
_cell.length_a   1.000
_cell.length_b   1.000
_cell.length_c   1.000
_cell.angle_alpha   90.00
_cell.angle_beta   90.00
_cell.angle_gamma   90.00
#
_symmetry.space_group_name_H-M   'P 1'
#
loop_
_entity.id
_entity.type
_entity.pdbx_description
1 polymer ?
#
loop_
_entity_poly.entity_id
_entity_poly.type
_entity_poly.pdbx_seq_one_letter_code
_entity_poly.pdbx_strand_id
1 'polypeptide(L)'
;ILHIMQIDPLKVIANISEQYFPNVKVGMPVELKVDIFPDQTFTGTVSLIYPALDPTTRTFKVEVKVPNARRTLRPGMYARTIFNMGHKEGVMVPDVAVQKQVGTAERFVYVIEGDSVARRRRVDVGRQVGDRVDILSGVGADEAVAVTALSKLYDGAKVEIKQE
;
A
#
# COMPACT_ATOMS: atom_id res chain seq x y z
N ILE A 1 -23.84 -26.84 31.56
CA ILE A 1 -23.69 -26.43 30.16
C ILE A 1 -22.21 -26.45 29.85
N LEU A 2 -21.77 -27.27 28.87
CA LEU A 2 -20.39 -27.42 28.46
C LEU A 2 -20.18 -26.65 27.14
N HIS A 3 -19.21 -25.71 27.12
CA HIS A 3 -18.79 -25.07 25.91
C HIS A 3 -17.48 -25.68 25.43
N ILE A 4 -17.49 -26.23 24.21
CA ILE A 4 -16.31 -26.80 23.57
C ILE A 4 -15.81 -25.77 22.54
N MET A 5 -14.54 -25.37 22.65
CA MET A 5 -13.90 -24.49 21.71
C MET A 5 -12.71 -25.18 21.05
N GLN A 6 -12.60 -25.06 19.74
CA GLN A 6 -11.41 -25.47 19.02
C GLN A 6 -10.34 -24.39 19.21
N ILE A 7 -9.18 -24.78 19.73
CA ILE A 7 -8.06 -23.87 20.01
C ILE A 7 -6.84 -24.09 19.10
N ASP A 8 -6.86 -25.12 18.27
CA ASP A 8 -5.85 -25.41 17.25
C ASP A 8 -6.50 -26.05 16.02
N PRO A 9 -6.44 -25.43 14.83
CA PRO A 9 -6.04 -24.05 14.62
C PRO A 9 -7.05 -23.05 15.21
N LEU A 10 -6.54 -21.89 15.62
CA LEU A 10 -7.39 -20.77 15.97
C LEU A 10 -7.90 -20.06 14.72
N LYS A 11 -9.09 -19.49 14.85
CA LYS A 11 -9.70 -18.64 13.81
C LYS A 11 -9.66 -17.19 14.27
N VAL A 12 -9.10 -16.34 13.43
CA VAL A 12 -9.09 -14.88 13.61
C VAL A 12 -9.98 -14.27 12.55
N ILE A 13 -10.91 -13.41 12.96
CA ILE A 13 -11.76 -12.66 12.05
C ILE A 13 -11.20 -11.25 11.95
N ALA A 14 -10.78 -10.87 10.75
CA ALA A 14 -10.31 -9.52 10.42
C ALA A 14 -11.35 -8.80 9.58
N ASN A 15 -11.61 -7.51 9.91
CA ASN A 15 -12.41 -6.62 9.08
C ASN A 15 -11.48 -5.80 8.20
N ILE A 16 -11.66 -5.89 6.89
CA ILE A 16 -10.81 -5.25 5.88
C ILE A 16 -11.65 -4.29 5.06
N SER A 17 -11.13 -3.09 4.78
CA SER A 17 -11.81 -2.12 3.93
C SER A 17 -12.07 -2.66 2.52
N GLU A 18 -13.24 -2.36 1.96
CA GLU A 18 -13.71 -2.83 0.64
C GLU A 18 -12.72 -2.56 -0.50
N GLN A 19 -11.97 -1.46 -0.43
CA GLN A 19 -10.97 -1.09 -1.44
C GLN A 19 -9.88 -2.14 -1.65
N TYR A 20 -9.62 -2.99 -0.64
CA TYR A 20 -8.62 -4.05 -0.70
C TYR A 20 -9.19 -5.40 -1.14
N PHE A 21 -10.50 -5.47 -1.39
CA PHE A 21 -11.16 -6.72 -1.79
C PHE A 21 -10.49 -7.42 -2.99
N PRO A 22 -10.08 -6.71 -4.07
CA PRO A 22 -9.42 -7.34 -5.21
C PRO A 22 -8.04 -7.95 -4.89
N ASN A 23 -7.41 -7.47 -3.81
CA ASN A 23 -6.04 -7.84 -3.45
C ASN A 23 -5.98 -9.00 -2.45
N VAL A 24 -7.07 -9.25 -1.71
CA VAL A 24 -7.11 -10.33 -0.70
C VAL A 24 -7.58 -11.62 -1.35
N LYS A 25 -6.83 -12.70 -1.14
CA LYS A 25 -7.12 -14.03 -1.71
C LYS A 25 -7.04 -15.11 -0.64
N VAL A 26 -7.86 -16.15 -0.79
CA VAL A 26 -7.74 -17.36 0.02
C VAL A 26 -6.37 -18.00 -0.21
N GLY A 27 -5.73 -18.47 0.86
CA GLY A 27 -4.36 -18.98 0.84
C GLY A 27 -3.28 -17.93 1.10
N MET A 28 -3.62 -16.64 1.15
CA MET A 28 -2.67 -15.57 1.42
C MET A 28 -2.10 -15.68 2.85
N PRO A 29 -0.77 -15.56 3.03
CA PRO A 29 -0.16 -15.52 4.35
C PRO A 29 -0.49 -14.20 5.05
N VAL A 30 -0.72 -14.28 6.35
CA VAL A 30 -1.04 -13.14 7.21
C VAL A 30 -0.17 -13.19 8.45
N GLU A 31 0.49 -12.10 8.77
CA GLU A 31 1.20 -11.97 10.02
C GLU A 31 0.26 -11.43 11.11
N LEU A 32 0.40 -11.95 12.31
CA LEU A 32 -0.37 -11.53 13.47
C LEU A 32 0.55 -11.10 14.59
N LYS A 33 0.30 -9.93 15.14
CA LYS A 33 0.94 -9.43 16.36
C LYS A 33 -0.10 -9.32 17.44
N VAL A 34 0.22 -9.89 18.60
CA VAL A 34 -0.65 -9.90 19.79
C VAL A 34 0.02 -9.07 20.86
N ASP A 35 -0.67 -8.09 21.42
CA ASP A 35 -0.07 -7.12 22.34
C ASP A 35 0.52 -7.77 23.62
N ILE A 36 -0.01 -8.92 24.03
CA ILE A 36 0.51 -9.70 25.17
C ILE A 36 1.88 -10.33 24.87
N PHE A 37 2.20 -10.53 23.58
CA PHE A 37 3.45 -11.13 23.11
C PHE A 37 4.13 -10.20 22.08
N PRO A 38 4.67 -9.04 22.50
CA PRO A 38 5.16 -8.00 21.60
C PRO A 38 6.32 -8.46 20.73
N ASP A 39 7.16 -9.35 21.23
CA ASP A 39 8.35 -9.87 20.54
C ASP A 39 8.06 -11.10 19.67
N GLN A 40 6.80 -11.57 19.63
CA GLN A 40 6.43 -12.74 18.85
C GLN A 40 5.49 -12.37 17.71
N THR A 41 5.82 -12.85 16.52
CA THR A 41 4.96 -12.77 15.34
C THR A 41 4.41 -14.16 15.06
N PHE A 42 3.10 -14.25 14.94
CA PHE A 42 2.40 -15.48 14.56
C PHE A 42 2.04 -15.40 13.08
N THR A 43 2.06 -16.52 12.39
CA THR A 43 1.69 -16.59 10.98
C THR A 43 0.42 -17.39 10.81
N GLY A 44 -0.52 -16.85 10.07
CA GLY A 44 -1.75 -17.52 9.68
C GLY A 44 -1.93 -17.51 8.16
N THR A 45 -3.02 -18.12 7.73
CA THR A 45 -3.39 -18.16 6.31
C THR A 45 -4.87 -17.82 6.17
N VAL A 46 -5.21 -17.01 5.16
CA VAL A 46 -6.60 -16.70 4.81
C VAL A 46 -7.31 -17.99 4.43
N SER A 47 -8.32 -18.37 5.19
CA SER A 47 -9.11 -19.59 4.96
C SER A 47 -10.44 -19.31 4.28
N LEU A 48 -11.03 -18.14 4.53
CA LEU A 48 -12.33 -17.78 3.99
C LEU A 48 -12.44 -16.26 3.85
N ILE A 49 -13.03 -15.80 2.77
CA ILE A 49 -13.44 -14.42 2.56
C ILE A 49 -14.97 -14.42 2.54
N TYR A 50 -15.58 -13.70 3.47
CA TYR A 50 -17.03 -13.61 3.52
C TYR A 50 -17.54 -12.72 2.38
N PRO A 51 -18.56 -13.15 1.63
CA PRO A 51 -19.04 -12.41 0.47
C PRO A 51 -19.83 -11.16 0.82
N ALA A 52 -20.28 -11.05 2.07
CA ALA A 52 -21.08 -9.92 2.52
C ALA A 52 -20.20 -8.76 2.96
N LEU A 53 -20.50 -7.57 2.43
CA LEU A 53 -19.95 -6.30 2.88
C LEU A 53 -20.85 -5.71 3.98
N ASP A 54 -20.23 -5.16 5.00
CA ASP A 54 -20.92 -4.33 5.98
C ASP A 54 -21.05 -2.90 5.41
N PRO A 55 -22.28 -2.44 5.09
CA PRO A 55 -22.46 -1.15 4.46
C PRO A 55 -22.17 0.03 5.40
N THR A 56 -22.22 -0.20 6.70
CA THR A 56 -21.99 0.84 7.72
C THR A 56 -20.51 1.16 7.86
N THR A 57 -19.69 0.11 7.90
CA THR A 57 -18.23 0.22 8.09
C THR A 57 -17.47 0.16 6.78
N ARG A 58 -18.12 -0.21 5.68
CA ARG A 58 -17.52 -0.47 4.37
C ARG A 58 -16.34 -1.45 4.46
N THR A 59 -16.57 -2.53 5.21
CA THR A 59 -15.59 -3.59 5.39
C THR A 59 -16.17 -4.95 5.02
N PHE A 60 -15.30 -5.88 4.67
CA PHE A 60 -15.62 -7.29 4.55
C PHE A 60 -14.84 -8.10 5.56
N LYS A 61 -15.40 -9.26 5.95
CA LYS A 61 -14.78 -10.14 6.91
C LYS A 61 -13.90 -11.18 6.23
N VAL A 62 -12.74 -11.42 6.82
CA VAL A 62 -11.80 -12.45 6.40
C VAL A 62 -11.49 -13.36 7.58
N GLU A 63 -11.64 -14.67 7.39
CA GLU A 63 -11.21 -15.66 8.37
C GLU A 63 -9.76 -16.06 8.09
N VAL A 64 -8.92 -15.94 9.10
CA VAL A 64 -7.52 -16.37 9.06
C VAL A 64 -7.36 -17.55 10.02
N LYS A 65 -6.85 -18.68 9.52
CA LYS A 65 -6.47 -19.83 10.35
C LYS A 65 -5.04 -19.65 10.83
N VAL A 66 -4.84 -19.77 12.13
CA VAL A 66 -3.55 -19.63 12.80
C VAL A 66 -3.21 -20.92 13.53
N PRO A 67 -2.13 -21.62 13.16
CA PRO A 67 -1.66 -22.77 13.91
C PRO A 67 -1.33 -22.40 15.36
N ASN A 68 -1.79 -23.20 16.31
CA ASN A 68 -1.62 -22.91 17.73
C ASN A 68 -1.24 -24.18 18.53
N ALA A 69 -0.37 -25.00 17.97
CA ALA A 69 0.03 -26.27 18.57
C ALA A 69 0.58 -26.12 20.00
N ARG A 70 1.27 -25.00 20.27
CA ARG A 70 1.78 -24.68 21.61
C ARG A 70 0.72 -24.11 22.55
N ARG A 71 -0.51 -23.90 22.09
CA ARG A 71 -1.62 -23.32 22.85
C ARG A 71 -1.29 -21.98 23.51
N THR A 72 -0.37 -21.21 22.91
CA THR A 72 0.06 -19.90 23.40
C THR A 72 -1.04 -18.86 23.22
N LEU A 73 -1.74 -18.90 22.09
CA LEU A 73 -2.86 -18.02 21.80
C LEU A 73 -4.14 -18.56 22.43
N ARG A 74 -4.99 -17.66 22.93
CA ARG A 74 -6.27 -18.03 23.54
C ARG A 74 -7.42 -17.28 22.85
N PRO A 75 -8.60 -17.89 22.73
CA PRO A 75 -9.79 -17.20 22.28
C PRO A 75 -10.05 -15.94 23.12
N GLY A 76 -10.49 -14.86 22.47
CA GLY A 76 -10.72 -13.56 23.12
C GLY A 76 -9.51 -12.62 23.16
N MET A 77 -8.32 -13.06 22.74
CA MET A 77 -7.19 -12.17 22.57
C MET A 77 -7.40 -11.26 21.38
N TYR A 78 -6.97 -10.00 21.53
CA TYR A 78 -6.92 -9.05 20.44
C TYR A 78 -5.61 -9.25 19.64
N ALA A 79 -5.73 -9.30 18.32
CA ALA A 79 -4.59 -9.45 17.42
C ALA A 79 -4.63 -8.40 16.31
N ARG A 80 -3.49 -7.79 16.02
CA ARG A 80 -3.29 -6.94 14.86
C ARG A 80 -2.84 -7.81 13.69
N THR A 81 -3.60 -7.79 12.61
CA THR A 81 -3.30 -8.56 11.40
C THR A 81 -2.62 -7.69 10.35
N ILE A 82 -1.55 -8.22 9.75
CA ILE A 82 -0.78 -7.56 8.70
C ILE A 82 -0.89 -8.44 7.45
N PHE A 83 -1.57 -7.92 6.43
CA PHE A 83 -1.71 -8.56 5.13
C PHE A 83 -0.63 -8.02 4.20
N ASN A 84 0.26 -8.91 3.74
CA ASN A 84 1.22 -8.55 2.71
C ASN A 84 0.54 -8.71 1.34
N MET A 85 0.11 -7.61 0.77
CA MET A 85 -0.61 -7.60 -0.52
C MET A 85 0.33 -7.62 -1.72
N GLY A 86 1.62 -7.93 -1.51
CA GLY A 86 2.65 -7.93 -2.54
C GLY A 86 3.21 -6.53 -2.80
N HIS A 87 4.16 -6.46 -3.71
CA HIS A 87 4.70 -5.21 -4.23
C HIS A 87 3.94 -4.86 -5.50
N LYS A 88 3.40 -3.66 -5.55
CA LYS A 88 2.99 -3.07 -6.82
C LYS A 88 4.23 -2.38 -7.37
N GLU A 89 4.69 -2.80 -8.54
CA GLU A 89 5.67 -2.03 -9.28
C GLU A 89 5.06 -0.66 -9.58
N GLY A 90 5.69 0.38 -9.13
CA GLY A 90 5.25 1.76 -9.31
C GLY A 90 6.46 2.66 -9.45
N VAL A 91 6.30 3.74 -10.18
CA VAL A 91 7.31 4.78 -10.30
C VAL A 91 7.21 5.67 -9.08
N MET A 92 8.27 5.74 -8.28
CA MET A 92 8.35 6.66 -7.16
C MET A 92 9.29 7.82 -7.49
N VAL A 93 8.76 9.04 -7.40
CA VAL A 93 9.55 10.27 -7.60
C VAL A 93 9.67 11.03 -6.27
N PRO A 94 10.75 11.81 -6.06
CA PRO A 94 10.81 12.75 -4.94
C PRO A 94 9.59 13.68 -4.94
N ASP A 95 9.02 13.97 -3.78
CA ASP A 95 7.82 14.81 -3.67
C ASP A 95 8.04 16.22 -4.21
N VAL A 96 9.28 16.73 -4.11
CA VAL A 96 9.68 18.03 -4.68
C VAL A 96 9.50 18.10 -6.19
N ALA A 97 9.58 16.96 -6.91
CA ALA A 97 9.38 16.92 -8.37
C ALA A 97 7.93 17.15 -8.77
N VAL A 98 6.98 16.87 -7.87
CA VAL A 98 5.56 16.98 -8.16
C VAL A 98 5.06 18.39 -7.91
N GLN A 99 4.71 19.07 -8.99
CA GLN A 99 4.21 20.44 -8.95
C GLN A 99 2.68 20.45 -8.97
N LYS A 100 2.08 21.41 -8.26
CA LYS A 100 0.64 21.68 -8.33
C LYS A 100 0.38 22.83 -9.28
N GLN A 101 -0.60 22.66 -10.13
CA GLN A 101 -1.05 23.77 -10.97
C GLN A 101 -1.88 24.73 -10.12
N VAL A 102 -1.51 26.01 -10.13
CA VAL A 102 -2.25 27.06 -9.43
C VAL A 102 -3.68 27.14 -9.97
N GLY A 103 -4.67 27.12 -9.08
CA GLY A 103 -6.10 27.23 -9.44
C GLY A 103 -6.77 25.91 -9.83
N THR A 104 -6.05 24.79 -9.86
CA THR A 104 -6.62 23.46 -10.13
C THR A 104 -6.08 22.43 -9.13
N ALA A 105 -6.73 21.25 -9.08
CA ALA A 105 -6.20 20.10 -8.32
C ALA A 105 -5.18 19.26 -9.12
N GLU A 106 -4.84 19.69 -10.34
CA GLU A 106 -3.94 18.95 -11.23
C GLU A 106 -2.52 18.99 -10.73
N ARG A 107 -1.86 17.84 -10.87
CA ARG A 107 -0.43 17.68 -10.58
C ARG A 107 0.32 17.34 -11.84
N PHE A 108 1.54 17.83 -11.93
CA PHE A 108 2.42 17.58 -13.07
C PHE A 108 3.87 17.45 -12.61
N VAL A 109 4.66 16.84 -13.46
CA VAL A 109 6.12 16.76 -13.34
C VAL A 109 6.75 17.24 -14.63
N TYR A 110 8.05 17.52 -14.59
CA TYR A 110 8.83 17.75 -15.81
C TYR A 110 9.66 16.50 -16.10
N VAL A 111 9.30 15.80 -17.18
CA VAL A 111 10.05 14.65 -17.70
C VAL A 111 11.11 15.16 -18.67
N ILE A 112 12.31 14.61 -18.61
CA ILE A 112 13.40 15.00 -19.50
C ILE A 112 13.38 14.07 -20.70
N GLU A 113 13.14 14.63 -21.88
CA GLU A 113 13.14 13.91 -23.15
C GLU A 113 14.43 14.20 -23.91
N GLY A 114 15.05 13.16 -24.49
CA GLY A 114 16.26 13.27 -25.30
C GLY A 114 17.42 13.94 -24.56
N ASP A 115 17.50 13.73 -23.25
CA ASP A 115 18.55 14.23 -22.33
C ASP A 115 18.72 15.77 -22.25
N SER A 116 17.83 16.52 -22.85
CA SER A 116 18.03 18.00 -22.93
C SER A 116 16.75 18.84 -22.92
N VAL A 117 15.57 18.25 -22.98
CA VAL A 117 14.31 19.00 -23.07
C VAL A 117 13.36 18.60 -21.93
N ALA A 118 12.94 19.55 -21.12
CA ALA A 118 11.94 19.34 -20.08
C ALA A 118 10.53 19.42 -20.69
N ARG A 119 9.76 18.35 -20.56
CA ARG A 119 8.35 18.29 -20.96
C ARG A 119 7.47 18.23 -19.75
N ARG A 120 6.52 19.14 -19.70
CA ARG A 120 5.49 19.13 -18.66
C ARG A 120 4.50 18.00 -18.91
N ARG A 121 4.35 17.11 -17.96
CA ARG A 121 3.45 15.97 -18.07
C ARG A 121 2.55 15.87 -16.85
N ARG A 122 1.24 15.81 -17.09
CA ARG A 122 0.25 15.56 -16.03
C ARG A 122 0.46 14.19 -15.45
N VAL A 123 0.34 14.09 -14.12
CA VAL A 123 0.49 12.83 -13.38
C VAL A 123 -0.64 12.63 -12.39
N ASP A 124 -1.04 11.38 -12.24
CA ASP A 124 -1.87 10.96 -11.12
C ASP A 124 -0.97 10.44 -10.04
N VAL A 125 -1.12 10.97 -8.84
CA VAL A 125 -0.28 10.62 -7.71
C VAL A 125 -1.03 9.72 -6.74
N GLY A 126 -0.31 8.75 -6.20
CA GLY A 126 -0.78 7.83 -5.18
C GLY A 126 -0.37 8.27 -3.78
N ARG A 127 0.08 7.30 -3.00
CA ARG A 127 0.48 7.50 -1.61
C ARG A 127 1.89 8.09 -1.51
N GLN A 128 2.08 8.99 -0.56
CA GLN A 128 3.40 9.48 -0.18
C GLN A 128 4.03 8.53 0.86
N VAL A 129 5.30 8.18 0.66
CA VAL A 129 6.09 7.35 1.56
C VAL A 129 7.41 8.07 1.81
N GLY A 130 7.55 8.66 2.99
CA GLY A 130 8.69 9.51 3.33
C GLY A 130 8.75 10.74 2.43
N ASP A 131 9.88 10.91 1.74
CA ASP A 131 10.18 12.00 0.81
C ASP A 131 9.81 11.67 -0.67
N ARG A 132 9.15 10.53 -0.90
CA ARG A 132 8.78 10.07 -2.24
C ARG A 132 7.27 9.91 -2.39
N VAL A 133 6.80 10.13 -3.60
CA VAL A 133 5.39 10.00 -4.00
C VAL A 133 5.27 8.94 -5.09
N ASP A 134 4.33 8.04 -4.90
CA ASP A 134 3.95 7.04 -5.90
C ASP A 134 3.24 7.71 -7.07
N ILE A 135 3.69 7.45 -8.30
CA ILE A 135 3.05 7.92 -9.52
C ILE A 135 2.22 6.78 -10.10
N LEU A 136 0.91 6.97 -10.09
CA LEU A 136 -0.04 5.98 -10.59
C LEU A 136 -0.12 5.96 -12.12
N SER A 137 0.07 7.14 -12.74
CA SER A 137 0.07 7.30 -14.20
C SER A 137 0.84 8.56 -14.61
N GLY A 138 1.37 8.56 -15.84
CA GLY A 138 2.00 9.72 -16.47
C GLY A 138 3.53 9.70 -16.55
N VAL A 139 4.22 8.79 -15.81
CA VAL A 139 5.69 8.64 -15.90
C VAL A 139 6.03 7.16 -16.00
N GLY A 140 6.92 6.83 -16.91
CA GLY A 140 7.49 5.48 -17.07
C GLY A 140 8.67 5.22 -16.12
N ALA A 141 9.00 3.94 -15.93
CA ALA A 141 10.05 3.51 -15.00
C ALA A 141 11.47 4.03 -15.39
N ASP A 142 11.70 4.19 -16.69
CA ASP A 142 13.01 4.59 -17.25
C ASP A 142 13.08 6.07 -17.61
N GLU A 143 12.06 6.86 -17.23
CA GLU A 143 12.02 8.29 -17.55
C GLU A 143 12.67 9.12 -16.44
N ALA A 144 13.54 10.03 -16.84
CA ALA A 144 14.15 11.00 -15.94
C ALA A 144 13.19 12.15 -15.61
N VAL A 145 13.09 12.50 -14.33
CA VAL A 145 12.23 13.57 -13.84
C VAL A 145 13.07 14.67 -13.20
N ALA A 146 12.80 15.92 -13.54
CA ALA A 146 13.49 17.06 -12.93
C ALA A 146 13.12 17.22 -11.46
N VAL A 147 14.13 17.37 -10.60
CA VAL A 147 13.98 17.56 -9.14
C VAL A 147 14.51 18.91 -8.66
N THR A 148 15.26 19.62 -9.50
CA THR A 148 15.87 20.92 -9.17
C THR A 148 15.46 21.99 -10.17
N ALA A 149 15.62 23.26 -9.79
CA ALA A 149 15.35 24.43 -10.62
C ALA A 149 13.92 24.51 -11.21
N LEU A 150 12.96 23.85 -10.59
CA LEU A 150 11.60 23.66 -11.10
C LEU A 150 10.86 24.98 -11.38
N SER A 151 11.15 26.03 -10.63
CA SER A 151 10.57 27.38 -10.84
C SER A 151 11.02 28.05 -12.11
N LYS A 152 12.09 27.56 -12.73
CA LYS A 152 12.63 28.09 -14.00
C LYS A 152 12.23 27.27 -15.22
N LEU A 153 11.60 26.09 -14.97
CA LEU A 153 11.19 25.18 -16.03
C LEU A 153 9.83 25.58 -16.60
N TYR A 154 9.72 25.46 -17.90
CA TYR A 154 8.49 25.55 -18.68
C TYR A 154 8.47 24.40 -19.70
N ASP A 155 7.33 24.15 -20.30
CA ASP A 155 7.23 23.09 -21.31
C ASP A 155 8.09 23.38 -22.52
N GLY A 156 9.01 22.47 -22.86
CA GLY A 156 9.99 22.63 -23.91
C GLY A 156 11.27 23.37 -23.50
N ALA A 157 11.49 23.64 -22.21
CA ALA A 157 12.71 24.24 -21.71
C ALA A 157 13.93 23.35 -22.02
N LYS A 158 15.01 23.93 -22.52
CA LYS A 158 16.29 23.23 -22.65
C LYS A 158 16.96 23.16 -21.30
N VAL A 159 17.41 21.97 -20.95
CA VAL A 159 18.03 21.65 -19.65
C VAL A 159 19.36 20.94 -19.87
N GLU A 160 20.25 21.08 -18.92
CA GLU A 160 21.48 20.31 -18.82
C GLU A 160 21.36 19.39 -17.59
N ILE A 161 21.52 18.09 -17.81
CA ILE A 161 21.43 17.11 -16.72
C ILE A 161 22.73 17.15 -15.93
N LYS A 162 22.65 17.51 -14.65
CA LYS A 162 23.70 17.25 -13.67
C LYS A 162 23.29 16.04 -12.85
N GLN A 163 24.01 14.94 -13.00
CA GLN A 163 23.85 13.79 -12.11
C GLN A 163 24.57 14.11 -10.79
N GLU A 164 23.83 14.04 -9.70
CA GLU A 164 24.39 14.01 -8.33
C GLU A 164 24.64 12.57 -7.89
#